data_c89bfc458477f8ad2e6a553f063f11f4
#
_entry.id   c89bfc458477f8ad2e6a553f063f11f4
#
_cell.length_a   1.000
_cell.length_b   1.000
_cell.length_c   1.000
_cell.angle_alpha   90.00
_cell.angle_beta   90.00
_cell.angle_gamma   90.00
#
_symmetry.space_group_name_H-M   'P 1'
#
loop_
_entity.id
_entity.type
_entity.pdbx_description
1 polymer ?
#
loop_
_entity_poly.entity_id
_entity_poly.type
_entity_poly.pdbx_seq_one_letter_code
_entity_poly.pdbx_strand_id
1 'polypeptide(L)'
;SLKGLLLDEHGKAVASAQKDYPLIHPKSGYSEQDPGQWILACEYVLDKLKAEVADFTAQLQGISFSGQMHSLVVLDEDNNVLRNAILWNDVRTTKQCKSITDAFGDELLAITKNIALEGFTLPKILWIQENEPEIWEKVRHMLLPKDYLGCWMTGTMHMDYSDAAGTLLL
;
A
#
# COMPACT_ATOMS: atom_id res chain seq x y z
N SER A 1 -2.07 -1.40 -12.02
CA SER A 1 -0.90 -0.92 -12.77
C SER A 1 -0.10 0.09 -11.96
N LEU A 2 1.19 0.21 -12.25
CA LEU A 2 2.05 1.31 -11.83
C LEU A 2 2.31 2.21 -13.05
N LYS A 3 2.14 3.52 -12.86
CA LYS A 3 2.42 4.52 -13.88
C LYS A 3 3.48 5.49 -13.37
N GLY A 4 4.51 5.73 -14.16
CA GLY A 4 5.51 6.77 -13.94
C GLY A 4 5.29 7.95 -14.89
N LEU A 5 5.48 9.15 -14.37
CA LEU A 5 5.42 10.39 -15.12
C LEU A 5 6.67 11.20 -14.80
N LEU A 6 7.41 11.56 -15.83
CA LEU A 6 8.56 12.44 -15.71
C LEU A 6 8.13 13.87 -16.06
N LEU A 7 8.37 14.78 -15.14
CA LEU A 7 8.06 16.20 -15.31
C LEU A 7 9.35 17.01 -15.43
N ASP A 8 9.33 18.06 -16.25
CA ASP A 8 10.37 19.07 -16.26
C ASP A 8 10.20 20.10 -15.11
N GLU A 9 11.10 21.06 -15.01
CA GLU A 9 11.10 22.12 -13.99
C GLU A 9 9.87 23.03 -14.04
N HIS A 10 9.10 23.00 -15.12
CA HIS A 10 7.86 23.77 -15.30
C HIS A 10 6.60 22.92 -15.01
N GLY A 11 6.77 21.64 -14.60
CA GLY A 11 5.67 20.70 -14.35
C GLY A 11 5.06 20.11 -15.62
N LYS A 12 5.71 20.26 -16.77
CA LYS A 12 5.26 19.67 -18.03
C LYS A 12 5.73 18.22 -18.13
N ALA A 13 4.83 17.32 -18.53
CA ALA A 13 5.17 15.93 -18.76
C ALA A 13 6.10 15.79 -19.99
N VAL A 14 7.28 15.21 -19.77
CA VAL A 14 8.29 14.97 -20.82
C VAL A 14 8.34 13.50 -21.22
N ALA A 15 8.01 12.57 -20.32
CA ALA A 15 7.90 11.15 -20.60
C ALA A 15 6.90 10.47 -19.65
N SER A 16 6.33 9.35 -20.07
CA SER A 16 5.51 8.51 -19.21
C SER A 16 5.66 7.03 -19.58
N ALA A 17 5.56 6.16 -18.58
CA ALA A 17 5.56 4.73 -18.77
C ALA A 17 4.56 4.08 -17.81
N GLN A 18 4.06 2.90 -18.18
CA GLN A 18 3.10 2.14 -17.36
C GLN A 18 3.40 0.65 -17.46
N LYS A 19 3.17 -0.05 -16.37
CA LYS A 19 3.24 -1.51 -16.30
C LYS A 19 2.03 -2.03 -15.54
N ASP A 20 1.29 -2.93 -16.17
CA ASP A 20 0.19 -3.65 -15.51
C ASP A 20 0.72 -4.85 -14.72
N TYR A 21 -0.02 -5.22 -13.68
CA TYR A 21 0.20 -6.41 -12.86
C TYR A 21 -1.13 -7.04 -12.47
N PRO A 22 -1.14 -8.35 -12.16
CA PRO A 22 -2.37 -9.08 -11.90
C PRO A 22 -3.08 -8.61 -10.62
N LEU A 23 -4.40 -8.73 -10.63
CA LEU A 23 -5.26 -8.69 -9.45
C LEU A 23 -5.64 -10.15 -9.12
N ILE A 24 -5.55 -10.51 -7.86
CA ILE A 24 -5.77 -11.87 -7.37
C ILE A 24 -7.07 -11.90 -6.58
N HIS A 25 -7.97 -12.81 -6.95
CA HIS A 25 -9.24 -13.04 -6.26
C HIS A 25 -9.31 -14.49 -5.76
N PRO A 26 -8.75 -14.81 -4.56
CA PRO A 26 -8.74 -16.18 -4.05
C PRO A 26 -10.15 -16.75 -3.80
N LYS A 27 -11.09 -15.89 -3.43
CA LYS A 27 -12.50 -16.18 -3.16
C LYS A 27 -13.37 -14.98 -3.53
N SER A 28 -14.68 -15.19 -3.62
CA SER A 28 -15.63 -14.08 -3.76
C SER A 28 -15.46 -13.07 -2.61
N GLY A 29 -15.39 -11.79 -2.94
CA GLY A 29 -15.18 -10.71 -1.99
C GLY A 29 -13.72 -10.49 -1.56
N TYR A 30 -12.78 -11.36 -1.95
CA TYR A 30 -11.34 -11.20 -1.68
C TYR A 30 -10.67 -10.50 -2.84
N SER A 31 -9.76 -9.56 -2.52
CA SER A 31 -8.98 -8.81 -3.50
C SER A 31 -7.57 -8.63 -2.98
N GLU A 32 -6.60 -9.19 -3.68
CA GLU A 32 -5.20 -9.23 -3.27
C GLU A 32 -4.26 -8.87 -4.41
N GLN A 33 -3.06 -8.41 -4.07
CA GLN A 33 -1.94 -8.24 -4.99
C GLN A 33 -0.65 -8.73 -4.33
N ASP A 34 0.25 -9.26 -5.15
CA ASP A 34 1.62 -9.55 -4.75
C ASP A 34 2.45 -8.25 -4.76
N PRO A 35 2.96 -7.78 -3.60
CA PRO A 35 3.79 -6.59 -3.53
C PRO A 35 5.07 -6.67 -4.37
N GLY A 36 5.60 -7.87 -4.62
CA GLY A 36 6.74 -8.07 -5.52
C GLY A 36 6.45 -7.62 -6.95
N GLN A 37 5.20 -7.71 -7.41
CA GLN A 37 4.82 -7.21 -8.73
C GLN A 37 4.87 -5.68 -8.84
N TRP A 38 4.70 -4.97 -7.73
CA TRP A 38 4.84 -3.50 -7.72
C TRP A 38 6.30 -3.10 -7.90
N ILE A 39 7.23 -3.84 -7.27
CA ILE A 39 8.68 -3.62 -7.44
C ILE A 39 9.06 -3.83 -8.91
N LEU A 40 8.72 -4.99 -9.49
CA LEU A 40 9.00 -5.29 -10.88
C LEU A 40 8.38 -4.27 -11.84
N ALA A 41 7.18 -3.77 -11.54
CA ALA A 41 6.54 -2.74 -12.33
C ALA A 41 7.26 -1.39 -12.21
N CYS A 42 7.75 -1.05 -11.00
CA CYS A 42 8.52 0.17 -10.76
C CYS A 42 9.84 0.14 -11.53
N GLU A 43 10.60 -0.95 -11.44
CA GLU A 43 11.86 -1.14 -12.19
C GLU A 43 11.62 -0.98 -13.69
N TYR A 44 10.61 -1.67 -14.23
CA TYR A 44 10.25 -1.55 -15.65
C TYR A 44 9.93 -0.11 -16.06
N VAL A 45 9.14 0.60 -15.24
CA VAL A 45 8.74 1.98 -15.54
C VAL A 45 9.95 2.92 -15.48
N LEU A 46 10.83 2.77 -14.49
CA LEU A 46 12.06 3.56 -14.38
C LEU A 46 13.00 3.32 -15.56
N ASP A 47 13.17 2.07 -15.97
CA ASP A 47 14.00 1.73 -17.16
C ASP A 47 13.45 2.35 -18.43
N LYS A 48 12.12 2.36 -18.62
CA LYS A 48 11.48 3.02 -19.75
C LYS A 48 11.68 4.54 -19.74
N LEU A 49 11.47 5.18 -18.59
CA LEU A 49 11.67 6.64 -18.46
C LEU A 49 13.13 7.01 -18.68
N LYS A 50 14.07 6.21 -18.16
CA LYS A 50 15.52 6.40 -18.37
C LYS A 50 15.92 6.30 -19.85
N ALA A 51 15.27 5.43 -20.63
CA ALA A 51 15.56 5.28 -22.04
C ALA A 51 15.06 6.46 -22.91
N GLU A 52 14.06 7.22 -22.42
CA GLU A 52 13.46 8.36 -23.16
C GLU A 52 14.22 9.68 -22.93
N VAL A 53 15.06 9.79 -21.90
CA VAL A 53 15.73 11.05 -21.53
C VAL A 53 17.23 10.83 -21.37
N ALA A 54 18.01 11.56 -22.16
CA ALA A 54 19.47 11.58 -22.03
C ALA A 54 19.88 12.06 -20.64
N ASP A 55 20.95 11.50 -20.10
CA ASP A 55 21.49 11.84 -18.77
C ASP A 55 20.46 11.82 -17.62
N PHE A 56 19.43 10.97 -17.74
CA PHE A 56 18.31 10.84 -16.79
C PHE A 56 18.79 10.85 -15.31
N THR A 57 19.78 10.02 -15.00
CA THR A 57 20.28 9.89 -13.62
C THR A 57 20.90 11.17 -13.08
N ALA A 58 21.59 11.93 -13.95
CA ALA A 58 22.22 13.19 -13.57
C ALA A 58 21.22 14.35 -13.45
N GLN A 59 20.12 14.29 -14.20
CA GLN A 59 19.10 15.33 -14.24
C GLN A 59 17.98 15.11 -13.22
N LEU A 60 17.75 13.87 -12.75
CA LEU A 60 16.66 13.55 -11.82
C LEU A 60 16.88 14.23 -10.46
N GLN A 61 15.98 15.12 -10.07
CA GLN A 61 16.08 15.89 -8.83
C GLN A 61 15.30 15.25 -7.67
N GLY A 62 14.29 14.44 -7.95
CA GLY A 62 13.48 13.81 -6.92
C GLY A 62 12.43 12.88 -7.49
N ILE A 63 11.93 12.01 -6.61
CA ILE A 63 10.83 11.07 -6.88
C ILE A 63 9.80 11.24 -5.77
N SER A 64 8.53 11.23 -6.14
CA SER A 64 7.41 11.23 -5.20
C SER A 64 6.41 10.17 -5.61
N PHE A 65 5.63 9.68 -4.64
CA PHE A 65 4.66 8.62 -4.83
C PHE A 65 3.26 9.05 -4.44
N SER A 66 2.30 8.54 -5.19
CA SER A 66 0.91 8.43 -4.80
C SER A 66 0.47 7.00 -5.08
N GLY A 67 -0.35 6.41 -4.23
CA GLY A 67 -0.75 5.01 -4.38
C GLY A 67 -2.14 4.72 -3.84
N GLN A 68 -2.54 3.45 -3.92
CA GLN A 68 -3.80 3.01 -3.34
C GLN A 68 -3.73 3.09 -1.80
N MET A 69 -4.74 3.72 -1.20
CA MET A 69 -4.88 3.86 0.23
C MET A 69 -5.30 2.53 0.90
N HIS A 70 -5.24 2.44 2.22
CA HIS A 70 -5.86 1.43 3.09
C HIS A 70 -5.41 -0.02 2.91
N SER A 71 -4.83 -0.37 1.78
CA SER A 71 -4.35 -1.73 1.51
C SER A 71 -3.21 -2.09 2.45
N LEU A 72 -3.17 -3.34 2.92
CA LEU A 72 -2.25 -3.76 3.97
C LEU A 72 -1.14 -4.66 3.41
N VAL A 73 0.09 -4.24 3.57
CA VAL A 73 1.32 -5.04 3.40
C VAL A 73 1.86 -5.38 4.79
N VAL A 74 2.16 -6.65 5.04
CA VAL A 74 2.76 -7.11 6.30
C VAL A 74 4.14 -7.70 6.04
N LEU A 75 5.11 -7.29 6.86
CA LEU A 75 6.52 -7.66 6.72
C LEU A 75 7.04 -8.29 8.01
N ASP A 76 8.05 -9.16 7.89
CA ASP A 76 8.84 -9.69 9.00
C ASP A 76 9.94 -8.72 9.46
N GLU A 77 10.83 -9.18 10.34
CA GLU A 77 11.96 -8.41 10.89
C GLU A 77 13.02 -8.07 9.83
N ASP A 78 13.11 -8.87 8.77
CA ASP A 78 14.05 -8.67 7.65
C ASP A 78 13.41 -7.90 6.49
N ASN A 79 12.20 -7.36 6.68
CA ASN A 79 11.40 -6.67 5.66
C ASN A 79 10.91 -7.56 4.50
N ASN A 80 10.87 -8.88 4.69
CA ASN A 80 10.29 -9.78 3.71
C ASN A 80 8.75 -9.71 3.78
N VAL A 81 8.12 -9.71 2.63
CA VAL A 81 6.65 -9.77 2.52
C VAL A 81 6.15 -11.14 2.98
N LEU A 82 5.26 -11.17 3.95
CA LEU A 82 4.74 -12.39 4.56
C LEU A 82 3.58 -13.01 3.78
N ARG A 83 2.85 -12.19 3.01
CA ARG A 83 1.70 -12.61 2.21
C ARG A 83 1.34 -11.57 1.16
N ASN A 84 0.45 -11.92 0.23
CA ASN A 84 -0.17 -10.93 -0.66
C ASN A 84 -0.85 -9.81 0.14
N ALA A 85 -0.74 -8.59 -0.34
CA ALA A 85 -1.44 -7.44 0.23
C ALA A 85 -2.95 -7.60 0.13
N ILE A 86 -3.68 -7.33 1.22
CA ILE A 86 -5.15 -7.23 1.22
C ILE A 86 -5.51 -5.83 0.77
N LEU A 87 -6.27 -5.72 -0.34
CA LEU A 87 -6.53 -4.44 -0.97
C LEU A 87 -7.70 -3.67 -0.34
N TRP A 88 -7.79 -2.38 -0.68
CA TRP A 88 -8.83 -1.46 -0.20
C TRP A 88 -10.26 -1.89 -0.58
N ASN A 89 -10.42 -2.60 -1.69
CA ASN A 89 -11.71 -3.11 -2.19
C ASN A 89 -12.01 -4.56 -1.76
N ASP A 90 -11.22 -5.10 -0.83
CA ASP A 90 -11.46 -6.40 -0.22
C ASP A 90 -12.54 -6.28 0.87
N VAL A 91 -13.51 -7.18 0.89
CA VAL A 91 -14.66 -7.12 1.82
C VAL A 91 -14.68 -8.28 2.82
N ARG A 92 -13.53 -9.00 3.01
CA ARG A 92 -13.46 -10.14 3.95
C ARG A 92 -13.64 -9.79 5.42
N THR A 93 -13.50 -8.52 5.78
CA THR A 93 -13.35 -8.05 7.18
C THR A 93 -14.63 -7.54 7.82
N THR A 94 -15.80 -7.87 7.29
CA THR A 94 -17.12 -7.45 7.83
C THR A 94 -17.28 -7.77 9.31
N LYS A 95 -16.82 -8.97 9.77
CA LYS A 95 -16.87 -9.37 11.17
C LYS A 95 -16.01 -8.45 12.05
N GLN A 96 -14.80 -8.12 11.60
CA GLN A 96 -13.88 -7.24 12.33
C GLN A 96 -14.41 -5.81 12.40
N CYS A 97 -15.01 -5.31 11.31
CA CYS A 97 -15.68 -4.00 11.31
C CYS A 97 -16.79 -3.94 12.37
N LYS A 98 -17.62 -5.00 12.47
CA LYS A 98 -18.64 -5.08 13.50
C LYS A 98 -18.02 -5.11 14.91
N SER A 99 -16.97 -5.89 15.12
CA SER A 99 -16.29 -5.97 16.42
C SER A 99 -15.69 -4.63 16.85
N ILE A 100 -15.08 -3.88 15.91
CA ILE A 100 -14.54 -2.54 16.17
C ILE A 100 -15.69 -1.59 16.55
N THR A 101 -16.79 -1.60 15.80
CA THR A 101 -17.94 -0.74 16.07
C THR A 101 -18.59 -1.07 17.42
N ASP A 102 -18.75 -2.36 17.75
CA ASP A 102 -19.32 -2.80 19.03
C ASP A 102 -18.42 -2.41 20.22
N ALA A 103 -17.08 -2.41 20.03
CA ALA A 103 -16.12 -2.09 21.08
C ALA A 103 -15.95 -0.59 21.33
N PHE A 104 -15.93 0.21 20.28
CA PHE A 104 -15.56 1.64 20.34
C PHE A 104 -16.72 2.59 20.03
N GLY A 105 -17.73 2.18 19.25
CA GLY A 105 -18.92 2.98 18.94
C GLY A 105 -18.60 4.41 18.50
N ASP A 106 -19.19 5.38 19.21
CA ASP A 106 -19.01 6.81 18.94
C ASP A 106 -17.60 7.32 19.23
N GLU A 107 -16.84 6.63 20.09
CA GLU A 107 -15.47 7.00 20.40
C GLU A 107 -14.55 6.83 19.18
N LEU A 108 -14.72 5.75 18.41
CA LEU A 108 -14.01 5.59 17.14
C LEU A 108 -14.23 6.80 16.23
N LEU A 109 -15.49 7.20 16.05
CA LEU A 109 -15.84 8.34 15.21
C LEU A 109 -15.29 9.66 15.78
N ALA A 110 -15.30 9.82 17.11
CA ALA A 110 -14.79 11.01 17.78
C ALA A 110 -13.28 11.17 17.58
N ILE A 111 -12.53 10.07 17.58
CA ILE A 111 -11.06 10.07 17.44
C ILE A 111 -10.67 10.12 15.97
N THR A 112 -11.07 9.13 15.17
CA THR A 112 -10.57 8.91 13.81
C THR A 112 -11.35 9.68 12.74
N LYS A 113 -12.52 10.26 13.08
CA LYS A 113 -13.48 10.87 12.16
C LYS A 113 -14.03 9.91 11.09
N ASN A 114 -13.87 8.62 11.30
CA ASN A 114 -14.28 7.56 10.39
C ASN A 114 -15.05 6.47 11.16
N ILE A 115 -15.92 5.76 10.45
CA ILE A 115 -16.54 4.51 10.91
C ILE A 115 -15.71 3.32 10.44
N ALA A 116 -15.85 2.16 11.09
CA ALA A 116 -15.17 0.95 10.66
C ALA A 116 -15.81 0.41 9.36
N LEU A 117 -15.04 0.37 8.28
CA LEU A 117 -15.42 -0.20 6.98
C LEU A 117 -14.35 -1.18 6.51
N GLU A 118 -14.74 -2.15 5.70
CA GLU A 118 -13.87 -3.21 5.21
C GLU A 118 -12.67 -2.67 4.40
N GLY A 119 -12.85 -1.52 3.76
CA GLY A 119 -11.80 -0.85 3.01
C GLY A 119 -10.61 -0.42 3.86
N PHE A 120 -10.79 -0.06 5.13
CA PHE A 120 -9.74 0.46 6.00
C PHE A 120 -8.71 -0.61 6.44
N THR A 121 -7.57 -0.15 6.95
CA THR A 121 -6.42 -1.02 7.29
C THR A 121 -6.64 -1.81 8.58
N LEU A 122 -7.13 -1.19 9.65
CA LEU A 122 -7.31 -1.86 10.96
C LEU A 122 -8.14 -3.14 10.88
N PRO A 123 -9.30 -3.19 10.19
CA PRO A 123 -10.05 -4.45 10.07
C PRO A 123 -9.26 -5.58 9.41
N LYS A 124 -8.35 -5.27 8.47
CA LYS A 124 -7.48 -6.25 7.80
C LYS A 124 -6.41 -6.79 8.75
N ILE A 125 -5.86 -5.94 9.61
CA ILE A 125 -4.92 -6.33 10.67
C ILE A 125 -5.58 -7.36 11.60
N LEU A 126 -6.76 -7.04 12.10
CA LEU A 126 -7.52 -7.94 12.97
C LEU A 126 -7.89 -9.24 12.28
N TRP A 127 -8.21 -9.17 10.99
CA TRP A 127 -8.51 -10.36 10.20
C TRP A 127 -7.30 -11.30 10.09
N ILE A 128 -6.09 -10.76 9.81
CA ILE A 128 -4.85 -11.57 9.77
C ILE A 128 -4.59 -12.18 11.14
N GLN A 129 -4.73 -11.42 12.21
CA GLN A 129 -4.54 -11.89 13.58
C GLN A 129 -5.46 -13.08 13.91
N GLU A 130 -6.72 -13.02 13.50
CA GLU A 130 -7.71 -14.06 13.78
C GLU A 130 -7.60 -15.27 12.84
N ASN A 131 -7.29 -15.09 11.57
CA ASN A 131 -7.42 -16.12 10.54
C ASN A 131 -6.09 -16.67 10.03
N GLU A 132 -4.98 -15.96 10.25
CA GLU A 132 -3.64 -16.34 9.84
C GLU A 132 -2.64 -16.14 11.00
N PRO A 133 -2.85 -16.79 12.17
CA PRO A 133 -2.01 -16.57 13.34
C PRO A 133 -0.53 -16.88 13.12
N GLU A 134 -0.21 -17.87 12.27
CA GLU A 134 1.16 -18.24 11.93
C GLU A 134 1.89 -17.12 11.14
N ILE A 135 1.14 -16.33 10.36
CA ILE A 135 1.66 -15.13 9.68
C ILE A 135 1.78 -14.01 10.71
N TRP A 136 0.73 -13.80 11.52
CA TRP A 136 0.69 -12.75 12.53
C TRP A 136 1.87 -12.80 13.51
N GLU A 137 2.26 -13.98 13.96
CA GLU A 137 3.41 -14.18 14.87
C GLU A 137 4.73 -13.63 14.27
N LYS A 138 4.85 -13.57 12.95
CA LYS A 138 6.04 -13.09 12.23
C LYS A 138 5.96 -11.62 11.88
N VAL A 139 4.77 -10.99 11.94
CA VAL A 139 4.59 -9.58 11.57
C VAL A 139 5.40 -8.69 12.51
N ARG A 140 6.22 -7.81 11.92
CA ARG A 140 6.97 -6.76 12.63
C ARG A 140 6.66 -5.39 12.10
N HIS A 141 6.34 -5.29 10.80
CA HIS A 141 6.04 -4.02 10.14
C HIS A 141 4.77 -4.12 9.30
N MET A 142 4.05 -3.01 9.25
CA MET A 142 2.82 -2.86 8.45
C MET A 142 2.94 -1.57 7.66
N LEU A 143 2.78 -1.67 6.34
CA LEU A 143 2.91 -0.55 5.42
C LEU A 143 1.72 -0.50 4.47
N LEU A 144 1.43 0.67 3.94
CA LEU A 144 0.57 0.81 2.77
C LEU A 144 1.38 0.58 1.49
N PRO A 145 0.75 0.32 0.34
CA PRO A 145 1.46 -0.02 -0.91
C PRO A 145 2.51 1.01 -1.34
N LYS A 146 2.21 2.31 -1.28
CA LYS A 146 3.18 3.35 -1.63
C LYS A 146 4.32 3.44 -0.62
N ASP A 147 4.04 3.20 0.67
CA ASP A 147 5.04 3.23 1.73
C ASP A 147 5.98 2.03 1.62
N TYR A 148 5.46 0.86 1.23
CA TYR A 148 6.27 -0.32 0.91
C TYR A 148 7.21 -0.06 -0.27
N LEU A 149 6.70 0.55 -1.36
CA LEU A 149 7.53 0.94 -2.49
C LEU A 149 8.59 1.98 -2.09
N GLY A 150 8.20 2.98 -1.28
CA GLY A 150 9.11 3.98 -0.73
C GLY A 150 10.20 3.35 0.16
N CYS A 151 9.82 2.41 1.02
CA CYS A 151 10.76 1.64 1.85
C CYS A 151 11.76 0.84 1.00
N TRP A 152 11.29 0.15 -0.04
CA TRP A 152 12.15 -0.56 -0.97
C TRP A 152 13.16 0.38 -1.67
N MET A 153 12.75 1.58 -2.07
CA MET A 153 13.63 2.54 -2.76
C MET A 153 14.64 3.23 -1.84
N THR A 154 14.26 3.49 -0.58
CA THR A 154 15.04 4.35 0.33
C THR A 154 15.68 3.61 1.50
N GLY A 155 15.24 2.38 1.77
CA GLY A 155 15.62 1.62 2.96
C GLY A 155 14.99 2.13 4.27
N THR A 156 14.06 3.10 4.21
CA THR A 156 13.42 3.69 5.39
C THR A 156 11.91 3.57 5.33
N MET A 157 11.27 3.37 6.49
CA MET A 157 9.83 3.25 6.61
C MET A 157 9.23 4.60 7.01
N HIS A 158 8.36 5.12 6.18
CA HIS A 158 7.61 6.36 6.42
C HIS A 158 6.17 6.20 5.97
N MET A 159 5.27 6.89 6.64
CA MET A 159 3.87 7.04 6.26
C MET A 159 3.48 8.51 6.46
N ASP A 160 2.75 9.10 5.52
CA ASP A 160 2.24 10.44 5.71
C ASP A 160 0.97 10.45 6.56
N TYR A 161 0.68 11.59 7.18
CA TYR A 161 -0.46 11.72 8.09
C TYR A 161 -1.82 11.50 7.42
N SER A 162 -1.95 11.85 6.14
CA SER A 162 -3.23 11.72 5.44
C SER A 162 -3.60 10.25 5.19
N ASP A 163 -2.64 9.42 4.78
CA ASP A 163 -2.84 7.99 4.64
C ASP A 163 -2.89 7.26 5.99
N ALA A 164 -2.11 7.73 6.99
CA ALA A 164 -2.16 7.18 8.34
C ALA A 164 -3.55 7.35 8.97
N ALA A 165 -4.20 8.50 8.78
CA ALA A 165 -5.58 8.72 9.21
C ALA A 165 -6.57 7.73 8.58
N GLY A 166 -6.32 7.30 7.32
CA GLY A 166 -7.11 6.28 6.64
C GLY A 166 -6.87 4.85 7.11
N THR A 167 -5.99 4.62 8.08
CA THR A 167 -5.76 3.28 8.65
C THR A 167 -6.74 2.89 9.74
N LEU A 168 -7.46 3.81 10.33
CA LEU A 168 -8.20 3.73 11.61
C LEU A 168 -7.29 3.50 12.83
N LEU A 169 -6.03 3.87 12.76
CA LEU A 169 -5.04 3.77 13.86
C LEU A 169 -4.57 5.14 14.33
N LEU A 170 -4.98 6.20 13.66
CA LEU A 170 -4.62 7.58 13.95
C LEU A 170 -5.87 8.46 13.97
#